data_c1de2bbccf85a64ede27d63fa1631e04
#
_entry.id   c1de2bbccf85a64ede27d63fa1631e04
#
_cell.length_a   1.000
_cell.length_b   1.000
_cell.length_c   1.000
_cell.angle_alpha   90.00
_cell.angle_beta   90.00
_cell.angle_gamma   90.00
#
_symmetry.space_group_name_H-M   'P 1'
#
loop_
_entity.id
_entity.type
_entity.pdbx_description
1 polymer ?
#
loop_
_entity_poly.entity_id
_entity_poly.type
_entity_poly.pdbx_seq_one_letter_code
_entity_poly.pdbx_strand_id
1 'polypeptide(L)'
;SEQKNLQIIEGSVEDLIVLNNNQVNGVVLRDNKKILSKSVVLTTGTFLQGLIRIGSEKQEAGRVGDKPSIKLAKRLKELKFSIGRLKTGTPPRLLKKTINFNNLDKQHPDKKPIPFSFINRDIHIPQISCFITHTNKKTHEIIAQNLSLSPMYSGEIKSMGARYCPSIEDKIHKFKNKSSHQIFLEPEGLDSDLIYPNGISSSLPTEIQEQFV
;
A
#
# COMPACT_ATOMS: atom_id res chain seq x y z
N SER A 1 18.18 -1.90 18.88
CA SER A 1 17.03 -2.22 19.76
C SER A 1 17.54 -2.56 21.14
N GLU A 2 17.00 -1.94 22.17
CA GLU A 2 17.34 -2.22 23.58
C GLU A 2 16.60 -3.45 24.12
N GLN A 3 15.71 -4.04 23.30
CA GLN A 3 14.92 -5.19 23.68
C GLN A 3 15.80 -6.43 23.82
N LYS A 4 15.83 -7.01 25.02
CA LYS A 4 16.52 -8.30 25.28
C LYS A 4 15.93 -9.40 24.40
N ASN A 5 16.78 -10.28 23.91
CA ASN A 5 16.42 -11.43 23.04
C ASN A 5 15.83 -11.03 21.68
N LEU A 6 16.01 -9.79 21.23
CA LEU A 6 15.65 -9.32 19.89
C LEU A 6 16.90 -8.98 19.11
N GLN A 7 17.05 -9.60 17.95
CA GLN A 7 18.05 -9.24 16.95
C GLN A 7 17.34 -8.79 15.68
N ILE A 8 17.68 -7.58 15.21
CA ILE A 8 17.19 -7.05 13.94
C ILE A 8 18.28 -7.28 12.91
N ILE A 9 17.96 -7.99 11.83
CA ILE A 9 18.87 -8.27 10.71
C ILE A 9 18.24 -7.69 9.45
N GLU A 10 18.91 -6.75 8.82
CA GLU A 10 18.51 -6.23 7.52
C GLU A 10 18.88 -7.23 6.43
N GLY A 11 17.92 -7.56 5.56
CA GLY A 11 18.14 -8.48 4.45
C GLY A 11 16.86 -8.90 3.75
N SER A 12 16.99 -9.31 2.49
CA SER A 12 15.87 -9.83 1.70
C SER A 12 15.80 -11.34 1.85
N VAL A 13 14.70 -11.85 2.36
CA VAL A 13 14.43 -13.29 2.46
C VAL A 13 13.99 -13.81 1.09
N GLU A 14 14.75 -14.78 0.56
CA GLU A 14 14.50 -15.34 -0.78
C GLU A 14 13.93 -16.78 -0.70
N ASP A 15 14.15 -17.51 0.40
CA ASP A 15 13.68 -18.88 0.50
C ASP A 15 13.46 -19.32 1.97
N LEU A 16 12.74 -20.42 2.13
CA LEU A 16 12.57 -21.14 3.39
C LEU A 16 13.47 -22.37 3.41
N ILE A 17 14.12 -22.62 4.55
CA ILE A 17 14.80 -23.88 4.81
C ILE A 17 13.77 -24.87 5.33
N VAL A 18 13.45 -25.88 4.51
CA VAL A 18 12.48 -26.93 4.85
C VAL A 18 13.18 -28.28 4.81
N LEU A 19 13.07 -29.03 5.88
CA LEU A 19 13.63 -30.37 6.01
C LEU A 19 12.74 -31.42 5.33
N ASN A 20 13.27 -32.62 5.11
CA ASN A 20 12.57 -33.72 4.43
C ASN A 20 11.25 -34.16 5.12
N ASN A 21 11.07 -33.85 6.39
CA ASN A 21 9.84 -34.07 7.15
C ASN A 21 8.83 -32.92 7.09
N ASN A 22 8.99 -31.99 6.13
CA ASN A 22 8.20 -30.76 5.98
C ASN A 22 8.31 -29.79 7.17
N GLN A 23 9.32 -29.93 8.01
CA GLN A 23 9.56 -28.99 9.10
C GLN A 23 10.37 -27.80 8.62
N VAL A 24 9.91 -26.59 8.93
CA VAL A 24 10.68 -25.37 8.69
C VAL A 24 11.88 -25.32 9.65
N ASN A 25 13.05 -24.91 9.14
CA ASN A 25 14.28 -24.82 9.90
C ASN A 25 15.00 -23.47 9.74
N GLY A 26 14.34 -22.49 9.14
CA GLY A 26 14.88 -21.15 8.97
C GLY A 26 14.61 -20.54 7.61
N VAL A 27 15.39 -19.51 7.27
CA VAL A 27 15.29 -18.76 6.03
C VAL A 27 16.63 -18.61 5.32
N VAL A 28 16.60 -18.35 4.02
CA VAL A 28 17.77 -18.03 3.19
C VAL A 28 17.63 -16.60 2.71
N LEU A 29 18.65 -15.79 2.94
CA LEU A 29 18.74 -14.41 2.44
C LEU A 29 19.26 -14.38 1.00
N ARG A 30 19.11 -13.22 0.34
CA ARG A 30 19.56 -13.00 -1.04
C ARG A 30 21.05 -13.24 -1.26
N ASP A 31 21.89 -12.98 -0.26
CA ASP A 31 23.33 -13.24 -0.24
C ASP A 31 23.66 -14.71 0.07
N ASN A 32 22.68 -15.61 0.08
CA ASN A 32 22.75 -17.02 0.45
C ASN A 32 23.07 -17.28 1.93
N LYS A 33 23.09 -16.27 2.78
CA LYS A 33 23.21 -16.46 4.22
C LYS A 33 21.98 -17.19 4.76
N LYS A 34 22.20 -18.20 5.58
CA LYS A 34 21.17 -18.99 6.26
C LYS A 34 20.97 -18.47 7.67
N ILE A 35 19.73 -18.27 8.07
CA ILE A 35 19.34 -17.95 9.43
C ILE A 35 18.46 -19.09 9.92
N LEU A 36 18.97 -19.85 10.87
CA LEU A 36 18.26 -21.00 11.41
C LEU A 36 17.27 -20.57 12.49
N SER A 37 16.09 -21.17 12.50
CA SER A 37 15.05 -20.93 13.50
C SER A 37 14.08 -22.11 13.57
N LYS A 38 13.48 -22.30 14.73
CA LYS A 38 12.45 -23.34 14.95
C LYS A 38 11.11 -22.97 14.31
N SER A 39 10.87 -21.69 14.07
CA SER A 39 9.63 -21.19 13.48
C SER A 39 9.93 -19.97 12.62
N VAL A 40 9.10 -19.73 11.61
CA VAL A 40 9.17 -18.56 10.73
C VAL A 40 7.79 -17.94 10.64
N VAL A 41 7.70 -16.63 10.86
CA VAL A 41 6.48 -15.84 10.64
C VAL A 41 6.68 -14.95 9.43
N LEU A 42 5.86 -15.13 8.39
CA LEU A 42 5.92 -14.36 7.16
C LEU A 42 4.98 -13.16 7.26
N THR A 43 5.53 -11.95 7.13
CA THR A 43 4.79 -10.68 7.14
C THR A 43 5.17 -9.84 5.91
N THR A 44 5.03 -10.44 4.75
CA THR A 44 5.62 -10.00 3.48
C THR A 44 4.95 -8.80 2.82
N GLY A 45 3.83 -8.31 3.35
CA GLY A 45 3.11 -7.19 2.75
C GLY A 45 2.79 -7.44 1.27
N THR A 46 3.19 -6.51 0.40
CA THR A 46 2.94 -6.55 -1.05
C THR A 46 4.10 -7.17 -1.87
N PHE A 47 5.12 -7.74 -1.22
CA PHE A 47 6.36 -8.12 -1.88
C PHE A 47 6.32 -9.47 -2.60
N LEU A 48 5.45 -10.43 -2.17
CA LEU A 48 5.38 -11.75 -2.78
C LEU A 48 4.94 -11.68 -4.25
N GLN A 49 5.91 -11.85 -5.16
CA GLN A 49 5.70 -11.69 -6.61
C GLN A 49 4.97 -10.38 -6.94
N GLY A 50 5.37 -9.30 -6.24
CA GLY A 50 4.75 -7.98 -6.36
C GLY A 50 4.87 -7.42 -7.78
N LEU A 51 3.82 -6.75 -8.24
CA LEU A 51 3.75 -6.13 -9.55
C LEU A 51 3.04 -4.77 -9.43
N ILE A 52 3.76 -3.71 -9.73
CA ILE A 52 3.19 -2.36 -9.84
C ILE A 52 2.58 -2.22 -11.24
N ARG A 53 1.40 -1.62 -11.30
CA ARG A 53 0.70 -1.30 -12.54
C ARG A 53 0.26 0.16 -12.54
N ILE A 54 0.61 0.87 -13.61
CA ILE A 54 0.19 2.24 -13.88
C ILE A 54 -0.25 2.27 -15.34
N GLY A 55 -1.56 2.29 -15.58
CA GLY A 55 -2.10 2.05 -16.91
C GLY A 55 -1.61 0.72 -17.48
N SER A 56 -1.06 0.73 -18.67
CA SER A 56 -0.47 -0.45 -19.35
C SER A 56 0.91 -0.83 -18.83
N GLU A 57 1.59 0.04 -18.11
CA GLU A 57 2.93 -0.21 -17.58
C GLU A 57 2.91 -1.25 -16.47
N LYS A 58 3.92 -2.14 -16.50
CA LYS A 58 4.10 -3.23 -15.53
C LYS A 58 5.55 -3.24 -15.06
N GLN A 59 5.72 -3.13 -13.74
CA GLN A 59 7.02 -3.22 -13.11
C GLN A 59 7.01 -4.25 -11.99
N GLU A 60 7.89 -5.24 -12.07
CA GLU A 60 8.10 -6.18 -10.97
C GLU A 60 8.74 -5.45 -9.79
N ALA A 61 7.99 -5.27 -8.73
CA ALA A 61 8.42 -4.59 -7.52
C ALA A 61 7.53 -4.95 -6.33
N GLY A 62 8.08 -4.91 -5.13
CA GLY A 62 7.28 -4.98 -3.90
C GLY A 62 6.57 -3.65 -3.61
N ARG A 63 7.30 -2.55 -3.79
CA ARG A 63 6.87 -1.16 -3.86
C ARG A 63 7.85 -0.40 -4.76
N VAL A 64 7.55 0.86 -5.06
CA VAL A 64 8.45 1.69 -5.90
C VAL A 64 9.85 1.75 -5.28
N GLY A 65 10.86 1.41 -6.08
CA GLY A 65 12.26 1.36 -5.65
C GLY A 65 12.73 0.03 -5.02
N ASP A 66 11.80 -0.86 -4.62
CA ASP A 66 12.14 -2.12 -3.97
C ASP A 66 11.86 -3.34 -4.86
N LYS A 67 12.79 -4.28 -4.86
CA LYS A 67 12.66 -5.53 -5.61
C LYS A 67 11.58 -6.44 -4.99
N PRO A 68 10.84 -7.21 -5.81
CA PRO A 68 9.86 -8.17 -5.32
C PRO A 68 10.55 -9.43 -4.76
N SER A 69 9.84 -10.17 -3.89
CA SER A 69 10.24 -11.51 -3.41
C SER A 69 9.65 -12.59 -4.31
N ILE A 70 10.34 -12.90 -5.41
CA ILE A 70 9.86 -13.88 -6.41
C ILE A 70 10.15 -15.30 -5.96
N LYS A 71 11.38 -15.59 -5.50
CA LYS A 71 11.79 -16.94 -5.09
C LYS A 71 10.98 -17.43 -3.89
N LEU A 72 10.77 -16.58 -2.88
CA LEU A 72 9.94 -16.94 -1.73
C LEU A 72 8.49 -17.23 -2.14
N ALA A 73 7.92 -16.44 -3.07
CA ALA A 73 6.58 -16.71 -3.60
C ALA A 73 6.51 -18.06 -4.33
N LYS A 74 7.54 -18.40 -5.10
CA LYS A 74 7.66 -19.71 -5.78
C LYS A 74 7.75 -20.84 -4.76
N ARG A 75 8.58 -20.69 -3.71
CA ARG A 75 8.70 -21.68 -2.64
C ARG A 75 7.35 -21.97 -1.96
N LEU A 76 6.56 -20.94 -1.66
CA LEU A 76 5.24 -21.13 -1.07
C LEU A 76 4.28 -21.92 -1.98
N LYS A 77 4.36 -21.72 -3.30
CA LYS A 77 3.59 -22.52 -4.27
C LYS A 77 4.05 -23.98 -4.29
N GLU A 78 5.36 -24.23 -4.27
CA GLU A 78 5.94 -25.58 -4.24
C GLU A 78 5.52 -26.33 -2.97
N LEU A 79 5.39 -25.63 -1.85
CA LEU A 79 4.87 -26.17 -0.58
C LEU A 79 3.35 -26.37 -0.58
N LYS A 80 2.68 -26.15 -1.72
CA LYS A 80 1.23 -26.36 -1.93
C LYS A 80 0.31 -25.53 -1.02
N PHE A 81 0.77 -24.35 -0.58
CA PHE A 81 -0.13 -23.40 0.05
C PHE A 81 -1.20 -22.94 -0.97
N SER A 82 -2.44 -22.79 -0.50
CA SER A 82 -3.49 -22.15 -1.29
C SER A 82 -3.19 -20.66 -1.43
N ILE A 83 -2.77 -20.23 -2.61
CA ILE A 83 -2.34 -18.86 -2.88
C ILE A 83 -3.30 -18.20 -3.85
N GLY A 84 -3.78 -17.03 -3.47
CA GLY A 84 -4.55 -16.13 -4.35
C GLY A 84 -3.75 -14.90 -4.75
N ARG A 85 -4.30 -14.14 -5.70
CA ARG A 85 -3.78 -12.85 -6.10
C ARG A 85 -4.73 -11.75 -5.65
N LEU A 86 -4.22 -10.77 -4.90
CA LEU A 86 -4.97 -9.58 -4.51
C LEU A 86 -4.44 -8.34 -5.25
N LYS A 87 -5.32 -7.40 -5.54
CA LYS A 87 -4.99 -6.08 -6.04
C LYS A 87 -5.26 -5.06 -4.93
N THR A 88 -4.26 -4.21 -4.66
CA THR A 88 -4.44 -3.01 -3.84
C THR A 88 -4.13 -1.77 -4.67
N GLY A 89 -4.63 -0.60 -4.26
CA GLY A 89 -4.32 0.67 -4.90
C GLY A 89 -3.49 1.56 -3.98
N THR A 90 -2.73 2.48 -4.58
CA THR A 90 -2.09 3.58 -3.87
C THR A 90 -2.32 4.87 -4.66
N PRO A 91 -2.48 6.04 -4.00
CA PRO A 91 -2.58 7.32 -4.68
C PRO A 91 -1.19 7.85 -5.05
N PRO A 92 -1.09 8.80 -6.00
CA PRO A 92 0.12 9.58 -6.19
C PRO A 92 0.44 10.35 -4.90
N ARG A 93 1.72 10.54 -4.60
CA ARG A 93 2.16 11.41 -3.50
C ARG A 93 2.19 12.85 -3.98
N LEU A 94 1.69 13.77 -3.18
CA LEU A 94 1.63 15.19 -3.51
C LEU A 94 2.70 15.94 -2.70
N LEU A 95 3.34 16.92 -3.35
CA LEU A 95 4.25 17.80 -2.64
C LEU A 95 3.46 18.82 -1.82
N LYS A 96 3.66 18.85 -0.51
CA LYS A 96 2.96 19.73 0.45
C LYS A 96 2.93 21.19 -0.01
N LYS A 97 4.06 21.70 -0.53
CA LYS A 97 4.20 23.09 -1.00
C LYS A 97 3.34 23.45 -2.22
N THR A 98 2.81 22.44 -2.95
CA THR A 98 1.96 22.68 -4.13
C THR A 98 0.47 22.69 -3.79
N ILE A 99 0.10 22.41 -2.54
CA ILE A 99 -1.30 22.32 -2.11
C ILE A 99 -1.74 23.63 -1.48
N ASN A 100 -2.88 24.15 -1.93
CA ASN A 100 -3.52 25.30 -1.29
C ASN A 100 -4.45 24.82 -0.17
N PHE A 101 -4.01 24.90 1.07
CA PHE A 101 -4.75 24.47 2.25
C PHE A 101 -5.76 25.51 2.78
N ASN A 102 -5.79 26.74 2.26
CA ASN A 102 -6.53 27.84 2.87
C ASN A 102 -8.04 27.62 2.97
N ASN A 103 -8.62 26.88 2.03
CA ASN A 103 -10.07 26.64 1.94
C ASN A 103 -10.43 25.18 2.23
N LEU A 104 -9.54 24.42 2.88
CA LEU A 104 -9.79 23.02 3.20
C LEU A 104 -10.20 22.88 4.66
N ASP A 105 -11.15 22.00 4.91
CA ASP A 105 -11.54 21.61 6.26
C ASP A 105 -10.39 20.90 6.96
N LYS A 106 -10.19 21.21 8.24
CA LYS A 106 -9.19 20.57 9.08
C LYS A 106 -9.83 19.46 9.91
N GLN A 107 -9.25 18.28 9.84
CA GLN A 107 -9.50 17.24 10.81
C GLN A 107 -8.41 17.30 11.88
N HIS A 108 -8.79 17.84 13.05
CA HIS A 108 -7.89 17.92 14.17
C HIS A 108 -7.69 16.54 14.83
N PRO A 109 -6.51 16.28 15.40
CA PRO A 109 -6.32 15.11 16.25
C PRO A 109 -7.18 15.20 17.50
N ASP A 110 -7.31 14.09 18.20
CA ASP A 110 -8.01 14.03 19.47
C ASP A 110 -7.39 14.99 20.49
N LYS A 111 -8.23 15.71 21.25
CA LYS A 111 -7.76 16.60 22.31
C LYS A 111 -6.94 15.86 23.37
N LYS A 112 -7.26 14.58 23.61
CA LYS A 112 -6.55 13.68 24.49
C LYS A 112 -6.33 12.35 23.75
N PRO A 113 -5.24 12.22 22.98
CA PRO A 113 -4.96 11.01 22.25
C PRO A 113 -4.72 9.83 23.19
N ILE A 114 -5.27 8.68 22.82
CA ILE A 114 -5.15 7.44 23.61
C ILE A 114 -4.13 6.54 22.89
N PRO A 115 -3.08 6.06 23.58
CA PRO A 115 -2.13 5.10 23.00
C PRO A 115 -2.81 3.80 22.60
N PHE A 116 -2.39 3.20 21.47
CA PHE A 116 -2.82 1.84 21.10
C PHE A 116 -2.17 0.76 21.98
N SER A 117 -1.02 1.07 22.59
CA SER A 117 -0.34 0.16 23.52
C SER A 117 -0.98 0.24 24.90
N PHE A 118 -1.29 -0.92 25.50
CA PHE A 118 -1.77 -0.99 26.88
C PHE A 118 -0.68 -0.67 27.93
N ILE A 119 0.61 -0.67 27.53
CA ILE A 119 1.75 -0.38 28.39
C ILE A 119 2.00 1.13 28.45
N ASN A 120 1.85 1.84 27.34
CA ASN A 120 2.08 3.27 27.26
C ASN A 120 0.86 4.02 27.79
N ARG A 121 1.09 5.04 28.62
CA ARG A 121 0.03 5.87 29.18
C ARG A 121 -0.15 7.18 28.41
N ASP A 122 0.92 7.67 27.80
CA ASP A 122 0.95 8.98 27.14
C ASP A 122 1.53 8.87 25.71
N ILE A 123 1.11 9.79 24.87
CA ILE A 123 1.64 9.98 23.51
C ILE A 123 2.50 11.25 23.53
N HIS A 124 3.79 11.09 23.26
CA HIS A 124 4.76 12.19 23.25
C HIS A 124 5.05 12.73 21.84
N ILE A 125 4.51 12.09 20.80
CA ILE A 125 4.70 12.52 19.40
C ILE A 125 3.80 13.73 19.13
N PRO A 126 4.31 14.80 18.49
CA PRO A 126 3.49 15.93 18.08
C PRO A 126 2.29 15.50 17.26
N GLN A 127 1.13 15.98 17.63
CA GLN A 127 -0.12 15.70 16.91
C GLN A 127 -0.34 16.77 15.85
N ILE A 128 -0.55 16.35 14.60
CA ILE A 128 -0.80 17.24 13.46
C ILE A 128 -2.16 16.99 12.85
N SER A 129 -2.76 18.03 12.27
CA SER A 129 -4.05 17.90 11.60
C SER A 129 -3.88 17.34 10.19
N CYS A 130 -4.83 16.54 9.74
CA CYS A 130 -5.06 16.25 8.34
C CYS A 130 -6.01 17.29 7.73
N PHE A 131 -6.09 17.32 6.41
CA PHE A 131 -7.03 18.19 5.70
C PHE A 131 -8.00 17.33 4.88
N ILE A 132 -9.17 17.87 4.62
CA ILE A 132 -10.22 17.19 3.88
C ILE A 132 -10.51 17.97 2.61
N THR A 133 -10.50 17.27 1.48
CA THR A 133 -10.98 17.75 0.20
C THR A 133 -11.95 16.75 -0.42
N HIS A 134 -12.51 17.07 -1.56
CA HIS A 134 -13.49 16.23 -2.22
C HIS A 134 -13.23 16.18 -3.72
N THR A 135 -13.50 15.03 -4.33
CA THR A 135 -13.61 14.96 -5.79
C THR A 135 -14.81 15.79 -6.27
N ASN A 136 -14.78 16.21 -7.49
CA ASN A 136 -15.85 17.00 -8.12
C ASN A 136 -16.30 16.37 -9.45
N LYS A 137 -17.28 16.98 -10.09
CA LYS A 137 -17.85 16.50 -11.35
C LYS A 137 -16.78 16.33 -12.44
N LYS A 138 -15.85 17.30 -12.58
CA LYS A 138 -14.75 17.25 -13.56
C LYS A 138 -13.82 16.06 -13.29
N THR A 139 -13.45 15.83 -12.03
CA THR A 139 -12.69 14.64 -11.61
C THR A 139 -13.39 13.34 -12.04
N HIS A 140 -14.71 13.25 -11.79
CA HIS A 140 -15.50 12.06 -12.14
C HIS A 140 -15.59 11.86 -13.65
N GLU A 141 -15.76 12.93 -14.43
CA GLU A 141 -15.81 12.87 -15.90
C GLU A 141 -14.49 12.38 -16.49
N ILE A 142 -13.35 12.93 -16.03
CA ILE A 142 -12.01 12.49 -16.47
C ILE A 142 -11.83 11.00 -16.22
N ILE A 143 -12.12 10.55 -15.00
CA ILE A 143 -11.94 9.13 -14.63
C ILE A 143 -12.91 8.24 -15.44
N ALA A 144 -14.18 8.63 -15.57
CA ALA A 144 -15.18 7.84 -16.29
C ALA A 144 -14.85 7.67 -17.77
N GLN A 145 -14.33 8.71 -18.43
CA GLN A 145 -13.90 8.66 -19.83
C GLN A 145 -12.67 7.78 -20.06
N ASN A 146 -11.86 7.57 -19.05
CA ASN A 146 -10.60 6.84 -19.12
C ASN A 146 -10.61 5.47 -18.40
N LEU A 147 -11.78 4.98 -17.99
CA LEU A 147 -11.91 3.70 -17.27
C LEU A 147 -11.27 2.52 -18.03
N SER A 148 -11.38 2.48 -19.34
CA SER A 148 -10.80 1.40 -20.17
C SER A 148 -9.28 1.33 -20.11
N LEU A 149 -8.60 2.41 -19.70
CA LEU A 149 -7.16 2.45 -19.50
C LEU A 149 -6.73 1.90 -18.13
N SER A 150 -7.66 1.66 -17.21
CA SER A 150 -7.37 1.02 -15.95
C SER A 150 -7.21 -0.49 -16.14
N PRO A 151 -6.12 -1.13 -15.65
CA PRO A 151 -5.91 -2.57 -15.73
C PRO A 151 -7.06 -3.41 -15.12
N MET A 152 -7.86 -2.83 -14.23
CA MET A 152 -9.05 -3.47 -13.65
C MET A 152 -10.20 -3.58 -14.66
N TYR A 153 -10.35 -2.58 -15.52
CA TYR A 153 -11.47 -2.46 -16.46
C TYR A 153 -11.09 -2.89 -17.88
N SER A 154 -9.81 -2.92 -18.22
CA SER A 154 -9.30 -3.51 -19.49
C SER A 154 -9.35 -5.04 -19.52
N GLY A 155 -9.65 -5.70 -18.39
CA GLY A 155 -9.65 -7.17 -18.28
C GLY A 155 -8.28 -7.78 -18.02
N GLU A 156 -7.24 -6.99 -17.89
CA GLU A 156 -5.88 -7.48 -17.61
C GLU A 156 -5.71 -8.02 -16.18
N ILE A 157 -6.49 -7.52 -15.23
CA ILE A 157 -6.49 -7.99 -13.85
C ILE A 157 -7.78 -8.75 -13.59
N LYS A 158 -7.67 -10.07 -13.41
CA LYS A 158 -8.80 -10.95 -13.04
C LYS A 158 -8.91 -11.16 -11.53
N SER A 159 -8.08 -10.52 -10.71
CA SER A 159 -8.10 -10.68 -9.26
C SER A 159 -9.13 -9.76 -8.61
N MET A 160 -9.75 -10.23 -7.54
CA MET A 160 -10.58 -9.36 -6.70
C MET A 160 -9.72 -8.32 -5.98
N GLY A 161 -10.20 -7.08 -5.90
CA GLY A 161 -9.63 -6.07 -5.03
C GLY A 161 -9.81 -6.45 -3.55
N ALA A 162 -8.93 -5.97 -2.69
CA ALA A 162 -9.11 -6.08 -1.25
C ALA A 162 -10.40 -5.36 -0.84
N ARG A 163 -11.18 -5.96 0.07
CA ARG A 163 -12.54 -5.49 0.44
C ARG A 163 -12.60 -4.01 0.83
N TYR A 164 -11.59 -3.53 1.54
CA TYR A 164 -11.55 -2.17 2.11
C TYR A 164 -10.59 -1.22 1.40
N CYS A 165 -10.12 -1.56 0.20
CA CYS A 165 -9.21 -0.71 -0.58
C CYS A 165 -9.72 -0.52 -2.02
N PRO A 166 -10.92 0.08 -2.21
CA PRO A 166 -11.41 0.38 -3.55
C PRO A 166 -10.57 1.52 -4.15
N SER A 167 -10.26 1.40 -5.44
CA SER A 167 -9.69 2.51 -6.19
C SER A 167 -10.74 3.61 -6.41
N ILE A 168 -10.32 4.80 -6.81
CA ILE A 168 -11.25 5.88 -7.15
C ILE A 168 -12.12 5.50 -8.34
N GLU A 169 -11.57 4.75 -9.32
CA GLU A 169 -12.31 4.22 -10.45
C GLU A 169 -13.46 3.32 -10.00
N ASP A 170 -13.19 2.43 -9.00
CA ASP A 170 -14.23 1.57 -8.44
C ASP A 170 -15.33 2.36 -7.74
N LYS A 171 -14.96 3.42 -7.01
CA LYS A 171 -15.94 4.28 -6.32
C LYS A 171 -16.84 4.97 -7.32
N ILE A 172 -16.27 5.58 -8.35
CA ILE A 172 -17.03 6.32 -9.38
C ILE A 172 -17.90 5.37 -10.21
N HIS A 173 -17.37 4.20 -10.56
CA HIS A 173 -18.12 3.22 -11.34
C HIS A 173 -19.31 2.61 -10.55
N LYS A 174 -19.08 2.26 -9.27
CA LYS A 174 -20.09 1.62 -8.42
C LYS A 174 -21.10 2.60 -7.85
N PHE A 175 -20.69 3.83 -7.58
CA PHE A 175 -21.51 4.86 -6.94
C PHE A 175 -21.78 6.05 -7.86
N LYS A 176 -22.26 5.78 -9.06
CA LYS A 176 -22.52 6.79 -10.13
C LYS A 176 -23.42 7.94 -9.69
N ASN A 177 -24.27 7.73 -8.69
CA ASN A 177 -25.19 8.75 -8.17
C ASN A 177 -24.54 9.71 -7.18
N LYS A 178 -23.30 9.46 -6.76
CA LYS A 178 -22.56 10.36 -5.87
C LYS A 178 -21.81 11.40 -6.69
N SER A 179 -22.04 12.67 -6.38
CA SER A 179 -21.39 13.81 -7.04
C SER A 179 -19.95 14.05 -6.54
N SER A 180 -19.58 13.48 -5.38
CA SER A 180 -18.27 13.67 -4.77
C SER A 180 -17.88 12.52 -3.87
N HIS A 181 -16.57 12.33 -3.68
CA HIS A 181 -15.96 11.42 -2.71
C HIS A 181 -14.98 12.21 -1.87
N GLN A 182 -15.00 11.96 -0.58
CA GLN A 182 -14.09 12.57 0.38
C GLN A 182 -12.67 12.02 0.22
N ILE A 183 -11.69 12.92 0.30
CA ILE A 183 -10.26 12.65 0.21
C ILE A 183 -9.60 13.27 1.44
N PHE A 184 -8.83 12.47 2.17
CA PHE A 184 -8.01 12.97 3.28
C PHE A 184 -6.61 13.27 2.79
N LEU A 185 -6.11 14.46 3.07
CA LEU A 185 -4.73 14.86 2.81
C LEU A 185 -3.91 14.63 4.07
N GLU A 186 -3.22 13.51 4.11
CA GLU A 186 -2.49 13.00 5.28
C GLU A 186 -0.99 13.19 5.07
N PRO A 187 -0.28 13.90 5.98
CA PRO A 187 1.19 13.93 5.93
C PRO A 187 1.75 12.51 6.09
N GLU A 188 2.72 12.13 5.24
CA GLU A 188 3.36 10.80 5.35
C GLU A 188 4.25 10.66 6.58
N GLY A 189 4.64 11.77 7.19
CA GLY A 189 5.44 11.82 8.42
C GLY A 189 5.60 13.27 8.88
N LEU A 190 6.11 13.44 10.09
CA LEU A 190 6.32 14.77 10.68
C LEU A 190 7.35 15.59 9.89
N ASP A 191 8.38 14.91 9.38
CA ASP A 191 9.51 15.52 8.65
C ASP A 191 9.40 15.29 7.12
N SER A 192 8.23 14.86 6.63
CA SER A 192 8.01 14.60 5.21
C SER A 192 7.34 15.78 4.51
N ASP A 193 7.85 16.15 3.34
CA ASP A 193 7.21 17.10 2.43
C ASP A 193 6.12 16.45 1.56
N LEU A 194 5.84 15.17 1.77
CA LEU A 194 4.86 14.42 1.00
C LEU A 194 3.53 14.31 1.75
N ILE A 195 2.46 14.48 0.98
CA ILE A 195 1.08 14.28 1.42
C ILE A 195 0.52 13.03 0.71
N TYR A 196 -0.09 12.15 1.49
CA TYR A 196 -0.82 10.99 1.02
C TYR A 196 -2.30 11.35 0.85
N PRO A 197 -2.83 11.48 -0.37
CA PRO A 197 -4.25 11.79 -0.59
C PRO A 197 -5.09 10.51 -0.46
N ASN A 198 -5.45 10.15 0.76
CA ASN A 198 -6.20 8.94 1.07
C ASN A 198 -7.62 9.02 0.51
N GLY A 199 -7.98 8.01 -0.27
CA GLY A 199 -9.31 7.90 -0.89
C GLY A 199 -9.31 8.05 -2.42
N ILE A 200 -8.16 8.45 -3.03
CA ILE A 200 -8.02 8.62 -4.48
C ILE A 200 -7.01 7.64 -5.11
N SER A 201 -6.81 6.49 -4.51
CA SER A 201 -5.96 5.44 -5.08
C SER A 201 -6.40 5.09 -6.49
N SER A 202 -5.43 4.97 -7.42
CA SER A 202 -5.71 4.75 -8.84
C SER A 202 -4.67 3.80 -9.46
N SER A 203 -5.06 3.17 -10.57
CA SER A 203 -4.16 2.47 -11.47
C SER A 203 -4.23 2.99 -12.91
N LEU A 204 -4.87 4.13 -13.11
CA LEU A 204 -4.88 4.86 -14.38
C LEU A 204 -3.46 5.32 -14.77
N PRO A 205 -3.20 5.58 -16.08
CA PRO A 205 -1.96 6.17 -16.54
C PRO A 205 -1.61 7.48 -15.81
N THR A 206 -0.32 7.78 -15.71
CA THR A 206 0.19 8.96 -14.99
C THR A 206 -0.44 10.25 -15.49
N GLU A 207 -0.51 10.43 -16.81
CA GLU A 207 -1.08 11.61 -17.48
C GLU A 207 -2.56 11.82 -17.18
N ILE A 208 -3.30 10.75 -16.88
CA ILE A 208 -4.70 10.84 -16.45
C ILE A 208 -4.77 11.18 -14.96
N GLN A 209 -3.88 10.61 -14.14
CA GLN A 209 -3.80 10.96 -12.73
C GLN A 209 -3.48 12.43 -12.52
N GLU A 210 -2.57 13.00 -13.31
CA GLU A 210 -2.22 14.43 -13.29
C GLU A 210 -3.39 15.34 -13.65
N GLN A 211 -4.34 14.89 -14.48
CA GLN A 211 -5.51 15.67 -14.87
C GLN A 211 -6.57 15.75 -13.77
N PHE A 212 -6.72 14.74 -12.94
CA PHE A 212 -7.77 14.70 -11.92
C PHE A 212 -7.29 15.01 -10.50
N VAL A 213 -5.99 15.07 -10.26
CA VAL A 213 -5.39 15.53 -9.02
C VAL A 213 -5.26 17.04 -9.01
#